data_9a19c7c3ad8a58751178e0e3b8420642
#
_entry.id   9a19c7c3ad8a58751178e0e3b8420642
#
_cell.length_a   1.000
_cell.length_b   1.000
_cell.length_c   1.000
_cell.angle_alpha   90.00
_cell.angle_beta   90.00
_cell.angle_gamma   90.00
#
_symmetry.space_group_name_H-M   'P 1'
#
loop_
_entity.id
_entity.type
_entity.pdbx_description
1 polymer ?
#
loop_
_entity_poly.entity_id
_entity_poly.type
_entity_poly.pdbx_seq_one_letter_code
_entity_poly.pdbx_strand_id
1 'polypeptide(L)'
;MKKLILLICMLAGMSSCYHEDALIVPEQPDKYNILTDDPSDPTQHFIYQFYQKYQTVIITNPTEADYKFNFTANNGIKITAPEQKQEIIDEGIEFLQKVLLNLYSDSFLKKNLPFSILLSEEVRMASYGETTIMNCYASSSFIALGNVSSSLKTMTDEEFVKIRADVNASFWAKYMSEVRGLFTISDAFYEASEEVEPKLYDPNWYRFKGTDPNDIDFYKSGVITYSEN
;
A
#
# COMPACT_ATOMS: atom_id res chain seq x y z
N MET A 1 42.33 30.94 46.89
CA MET A 1 42.00 31.71 45.69
C MET A 1 41.85 30.86 44.42
N LYS A 2 42.81 29.97 44.06
CA LYS A 2 42.69 29.16 42.84
C LYS A 2 41.43 28.27 42.75
N LYS A 3 41.01 27.65 43.88
CA LYS A 3 39.79 26.83 43.95
C LYS A 3 38.49 27.62 43.78
N LEU A 4 38.46 28.87 44.20
CA LEU A 4 37.31 29.77 44.05
C LEU A 4 37.14 30.21 42.58
N ILE A 5 38.23 30.50 41.91
CA ILE A 5 38.24 30.83 40.47
C ILE A 5 37.72 29.67 39.62
N LEU A 6 38.13 28.45 39.98
CA LEU A 6 37.68 27.25 39.26
C LEU A 6 36.17 26.99 39.43
N LEU A 7 35.62 27.27 40.62
CA LEU A 7 34.21 27.17 40.91
C LEU A 7 33.39 28.20 40.11
N ILE A 8 33.90 29.43 40.01
CA ILE A 8 33.25 30.51 39.26
C ILE A 8 33.26 30.21 37.77
N CYS A 9 34.34 29.65 37.23
CA CYS A 9 34.41 29.22 35.82
C CYS A 9 33.45 28.04 35.52
N MET A 10 33.26 27.09 36.44
CA MET A 10 32.26 26.03 36.29
C MET A 10 30.83 26.58 36.31
N LEU A 11 30.52 27.52 37.18
CA LEU A 11 29.18 28.15 37.24
C LEU A 11 28.89 29.02 36.01
N ALA A 12 29.88 29.71 35.46
CA ALA A 12 29.73 30.47 34.23
C ALA A 12 29.53 29.59 32.97
N GLY A 13 30.09 28.33 32.97
CA GLY A 13 29.87 27.38 31.90
C GLY A 13 28.46 26.77 31.85
N MET A 14 27.75 26.81 33.00
CA MET A 14 26.36 26.29 33.07
C MET A 14 25.31 27.33 32.69
N SER A 15 25.66 28.60 32.57
CA SER A 15 24.74 29.68 32.15
C SER A 15 24.74 29.92 30.63
N SER A 16 25.34 29.05 29.84
CA SER A 16 25.08 29.01 28.40
C SER A 16 23.62 28.54 28.21
N CYS A 17 22.67 29.42 28.54
CA CYS A 17 21.30 29.27 28.10
C CYS A 17 21.33 29.25 26.58
N TYR A 18 21.09 28.08 26.02
CA TYR A 18 20.72 27.91 24.64
C TYR A 18 19.43 28.73 24.45
N HIS A 19 19.55 29.92 23.92
CA HIS A 19 18.45 30.57 23.25
C HIS A 19 18.34 29.87 21.90
N GLU A 20 17.61 28.76 21.88
CA GLU A 20 17.06 28.28 20.63
C GLU A 20 16.03 29.33 20.21
N ASP A 21 16.33 30.02 19.11
CA ASP A 21 15.30 30.79 18.43
C ASP A 21 14.14 29.83 18.15
N ALA A 22 12.91 30.26 18.44
CA ALA A 22 11.74 29.45 18.19
C ALA A 22 11.78 28.98 16.73
N LEU A 23 11.91 27.66 16.53
CA LEU A 23 11.86 27.05 15.21
C LEU A 23 10.50 27.44 14.60
N ILE A 24 10.52 28.41 13.69
CA ILE A 24 9.37 28.69 12.84
C ILE A 24 9.30 27.52 11.86
N VAL A 25 8.53 26.49 12.23
CA VAL A 25 8.21 25.41 11.30
C VAL A 25 7.35 26.05 10.21
N PRO A 26 7.83 26.09 8.97
CA PRO A 26 7.00 26.60 7.88
C PRO A 26 5.75 25.74 7.79
N GLU A 27 4.60 26.40 7.65
CA GLU A 27 3.33 25.71 7.45
C GLU A 27 3.47 24.78 6.24
N GLN A 28 3.36 23.47 6.47
CA GLN A 28 3.48 22.52 5.39
C GLN A 28 2.20 22.58 4.55
N PRO A 29 2.32 22.64 3.21
CA PRO A 29 1.14 22.61 2.37
C PRO A 29 0.36 21.31 2.59
N ASP A 30 -0.96 21.38 2.48
CA ASP A 30 -1.84 20.21 2.54
C ASP A 30 -1.69 19.33 1.28
N LYS A 31 -0.55 18.68 1.17
CA LYS A 31 -0.20 17.84 0.00
C LYS A 31 -1.23 16.74 -0.26
N TYR A 32 -1.93 16.31 0.78
CA TYR A 32 -2.80 15.15 0.72
C TYR A 32 -4.29 15.49 0.89
N ASN A 33 -4.64 16.78 0.91
CA ASN A 33 -6.02 17.25 1.11
C ASN A 33 -6.68 16.73 2.39
N ILE A 34 -5.92 16.66 3.47
CA ILE A 34 -6.36 16.09 4.76
C ILE A 34 -6.52 17.14 5.88
N LEU A 35 -6.03 18.36 5.67
CA LEU A 35 -6.07 19.43 6.66
C LEU A 35 -7.28 20.33 6.50
N THR A 36 -7.74 20.52 5.27
CA THR A 36 -8.83 21.46 4.96
C THR A 36 -9.91 20.76 4.15
N ASP A 37 -11.15 20.91 4.57
CA ASP A 37 -12.32 20.41 3.85
C ASP A 37 -12.76 21.39 2.76
N ASP A 38 -13.06 20.87 1.57
CA ASP A 38 -13.69 21.62 0.49
C ASP A 38 -14.98 20.93 0.02
N PRO A 39 -16.15 21.27 0.60
CA PRO A 39 -17.42 20.69 0.18
C PRO A 39 -17.84 21.04 -1.27
N SER A 40 -17.16 21.97 -1.92
CA SER A 40 -17.43 22.31 -3.33
C SER A 40 -16.73 21.36 -4.31
N ASP A 41 -15.69 20.65 -3.84
CA ASP A 41 -15.01 19.56 -4.55
C ASP A 41 -15.36 18.22 -3.89
N PRO A 42 -16.24 17.41 -4.50
CA PRO A 42 -16.68 16.13 -3.90
C PRO A 42 -15.54 15.16 -3.61
N THR A 43 -14.50 15.14 -4.45
CA THR A 43 -13.36 14.26 -4.28
C THR A 43 -12.48 14.71 -3.11
N GLN A 44 -12.16 15.99 -3.02
CA GLN A 44 -11.40 16.54 -1.91
C GLN A 44 -12.18 16.36 -0.59
N HIS A 45 -13.49 16.67 -0.59
CA HIS A 45 -14.36 16.43 0.55
C HIS A 45 -14.35 14.96 0.99
N PHE A 46 -14.44 14.02 0.05
CA PHE A 46 -14.36 12.59 0.36
C PHE A 46 -13.01 12.23 0.98
N ILE A 47 -11.88 12.68 0.41
CA ILE A 47 -10.51 12.39 0.92
C ILE A 47 -10.36 12.93 2.33
N TYR A 48 -10.80 14.17 2.59
CA TYR A 48 -10.79 14.77 3.91
C TYR A 48 -11.61 13.96 4.91
N GLN A 49 -12.88 13.67 4.59
CA GLN A 49 -13.78 12.88 5.46
C GLN A 49 -13.23 11.47 5.70
N PHE A 50 -12.65 10.85 4.68
CA PHE A 50 -12.04 9.53 4.78
C PHE A 50 -10.87 9.54 5.76
N TYR A 51 -9.99 10.53 5.68
CA TYR A 51 -8.89 10.67 6.63
C TYR A 51 -9.40 10.92 8.06
N GLN A 52 -10.37 11.82 8.25
CA GLN A 52 -10.96 12.06 9.58
C GLN A 52 -11.54 10.77 10.18
N LYS A 53 -12.14 9.93 9.35
CA LYS A 53 -12.81 8.70 9.78
C LYS A 53 -11.85 7.55 10.04
N TYR A 54 -10.87 7.34 9.18
CA TYR A 54 -10.04 6.13 9.14
C TYR A 54 -8.56 6.38 9.48
N GLN A 55 -8.11 7.61 9.51
CA GLN A 55 -6.71 8.02 9.68
C GLN A 55 -5.79 7.41 8.60
N THR A 56 -6.34 7.15 7.44
CA THR A 56 -5.65 6.66 6.24
C THR A 56 -5.69 7.74 5.18
N VAL A 57 -4.55 8.05 4.59
CA VAL A 57 -4.43 9.07 3.54
C VAL A 57 -4.68 8.44 2.17
N ILE A 58 -5.57 9.01 1.36
CA ILE A 58 -5.69 8.66 -0.05
C ILE A 58 -4.81 9.62 -0.86
N ILE A 59 -3.84 9.08 -1.57
CA ILE A 59 -2.88 9.86 -2.37
C ILE A 59 -3.22 9.68 -3.84
N THR A 60 -3.73 10.74 -4.46
CA THR A 60 -4.16 10.75 -5.87
C THR A 60 -3.04 11.07 -6.84
N ASN A 61 -1.94 11.67 -6.36
CA ASN A 61 -0.75 12.00 -7.13
C ASN A 61 0.51 11.47 -6.43
N PRO A 62 0.69 10.13 -6.36
CA PRO A 62 1.83 9.54 -5.68
C PRO A 62 3.15 9.90 -6.34
N THR A 63 4.14 10.22 -5.50
CA THR A 63 5.53 10.46 -5.88
C THR A 63 6.43 9.39 -5.27
N GLU A 64 7.68 9.29 -5.72
CA GLU A 64 8.62 8.34 -5.12
C GLU A 64 8.77 8.50 -3.60
N ALA A 65 8.65 9.70 -3.07
CA ALA A 65 8.68 9.96 -1.64
C ALA A 65 7.52 9.30 -0.87
N ASP A 66 6.39 9.03 -1.53
CA ASP A 66 5.22 8.44 -0.91
C ASP A 66 5.32 6.91 -0.78
N TYR A 67 6.18 6.26 -1.58
CA TYR A 67 6.32 4.80 -1.57
C TYR A 67 7.76 4.27 -1.43
N LYS A 68 8.78 5.16 -1.53
CA LYS A 68 10.20 4.83 -1.37
C LYS A 68 10.85 5.54 -0.17
N PHE A 69 10.07 5.86 0.86
CA PHE A 69 10.63 6.64 1.97
C PHE A 69 11.55 5.82 2.90
N ASN A 70 11.60 4.52 2.75
CA ASN A 70 12.49 3.67 3.52
C ASN A 70 13.81 3.44 2.78
N PHE A 71 14.92 3.82 3.39
CA PHE A 71 16.28 3.74 2.82
C PHE A 71 16.72 2.35 2.33
N THR A 72 15.99 1.32 2.66
CA THR A 72 16.24 -0.05 2.19
C THR A 72 15.54 -0.39 0.87
N ALA A 73 14.79 0.55 0.31
CA ALA A 73 13.85 0.23 -0.73
C ALA A 73 14.39 0.47 -2.14
N ASN A 74 15.28 -0.38 -2.57
CA ASN A 74 15.38 -0.69 -4.00
C ASN A 74 14.58 -1.98 -4.26
N ASN A 75 13.28 -1.93 -3.93
CA ASN A 75 12.37 -3.08 -4.04
C ASN A 75 11.84 -3.33 -5.46
N GLY A 76 12.36 -2.60 -6.46
CA GLY A 76 11.91 -2.72 -7.84
C GLY A 76 10.53 -2.14 -8.14
N ILE A 77 9.81 -1.62 -7.13
CA ILE A 77 8.49 -1.03 -7.33
C ILE A 77 8.59 0.34 -7.98
N LYS A 78 7.80 0.52 -9.03
CA LYS A 78 7.52 1.80 -9.66
C LYS A 78 6.02 2.03 -9.74
N ILE A 79 5.57 3.16 -9.20
CA ILE A 79 4.17 3.57 -9.21
C ILE A 79 4.06 4.81 -10.10
N THR A 80 3.19 4.74 -11.11
CA THR A 80 2.89 5.86 -11.99
C THR A 80 1.58 6.50 -11.53
N ALA A 81 1.61 7.79 -11.22
CA ALA A 81 0.41 8.53 -10.85
C ALA A 81 -0.60 8.54 -12.01
N PRO A 82 -1.91 8.54 -11.71
CA PRO A 82 -2.92 8.73 -12.73
C PRO A 82 -2.84 10.14 -13.33
N GLU A 83 -3.39 10.31 -14.51
CA GLU A 83 -3.56 11.65 -15.09
C GLU A 83 -4.40 12.51 -14.13
N GLN A 84 -3.90 13.73 -13.80
CA GLN A 84 -4.51 14.61 -12.81
C GLN A 84 -5.71 15.41 -13.40
N LYS A 85 -6.58 14.71 -14.11
CA LYS A 85 -7.88 15.22 -14.53
C LYS A 85 -8.91 14.85 -13.47
N GLN A 86 -9.74 15.83 -13.09
CA GLN A 86 -10.77 15.63 -12.06
C GLN A 86 -11.61 14.38 -12.32
N GLU A 87 -12.07 14.20 -13.54
CA GLU A 87 -12.88 13.06 -13.94
C GLU A 87 -12.18 11.70 -13.69
N ILE A 88 -10.87 11.59 -13.97
CA ILE A 88 -10.10 10.34 -13.74
C ILE A 88 -9.93 10.09 -12.25
N ILE A 89 -9.69 11.15 -11.48
CA ILE A 89 -9.54 11.03 -10.03
C ILE A 89 -10.86 10.64 -9.37
N ASP A 90 -11.97 11.27 -9.78
CA ASP A 90 -13.32 10.93 -9.28
C ASP A 90 -13.65 9.46 -9.55
N GLU A 91 -13.42 8.99 -10.77
CA GLU A 91 -13.60 7.58 -11.15
C GLU A 91 -12.66 6.65 -10.37
N GLY A 92 -11.42 7.08 -10.13
CA GLY A 92 -10.46 6.35 -9.29
C GLY A 92 -10.92 6.19 -7.85
N ILE A 93 -11.53 7.21 -7.26
CA ILE A 93 -12.13 7.15 -5.92
C ILE A 93 -13.34 6.19 -5.91
N GLU A 94 -14.23 6.28 -6.91
CA GLU A 94 -15.35 5.34 -7.01
C GLU A 94 -14.87 3.90 -7.20
N PHE A 95 -13.84 3.71 -8.01
CA PHE A 95 -13.22 2.41 -8.24
C PHE A 95 -12.66 1.84 -6.94
N LEU A 96 -11.87 2.60 -6.18
CA LEU A 96 -11.37 2.22 -4.86
C LEU A 96 -12.50 1.78 -3.92
N GLN A 97 -13.60 2.55 -3.89
CA GLN A 97 -14.76 2.18 -3.07
C GLN A 97 -15.33 0.83 -3.48
N LYS A 98 -15.51 0.58 -4.79
CA LYS A 98 -16.11 -0.65 -5.33
C LYS A 98 -15.21 -1.88 -5.16
N VAL A 99 -13.89 -1.73 -5.33
CA VAL A 99 -12.97 -2.88 -5.29
C VAL A 99 -12.49 -3.23 -3.88
N LEU A 100 -12.52 -2.28 -2.93
CA LEU A 100 -12.00 -2.50 -1.59
C LEU A 100 -12.95 -2.00 -0.49
N LEU A 101 -13.24 -0.70 -0.43
CA LEU A 101 -13.81 -0.10 0.78
C LEU A 101 -15.22 -0.60 1.10
N ASN A 102 -16.10 -0.72 0.11
CA ASN A 102 -17.50 -1.12 0.29
C ASN A 102 -17.67 -2.62 0.64
N LEU A 103 -16.59 -3.39 0.63
CA LEU A 103 -16.63 -4.82 0.96
C LEU A 103 -16.53 -5.06 2.47
N TYR A 104 -16.15 -4.06 3.24
CA TYR A 104 -15.84 -4.19 4.66
C TYR A 104 -16.62 -3.21 5.51
N SER A 105 -16.88 -3.59 6.76
CA SER A 105 -17.51 -2.69 7.72
C SER A 105 -16.57 -1.55 8.15
N ASP A 106 -17.14 -0.41 8.54
CA ASP A 106 -16.37 0.73 9.07
C ASP A 106 -15.45 0.35 10.23
N SER A 107 -15.95 -0.48 11.14
CA SER A 107 -15.17 -0.94 12.30
C SER A 107 -13.97 -1.79 11.90
N PHE A 108 -14.10 -2.56 10.82
CA PHE A 108 -13.00 -3.33 10.26
C PHE A 108 -11.97 -2.41 9.58
N LEU A 109 -12.43 -1.50 8.72
CA LEU A 109 -11.57 -0.56 8.02
C LEU A 109 -10.76 0.33 8.98
N LYS A 110 -11.40 0.87 10.03
CA LYS A 110 -10.72 1.68 11.06
C LYS A 110 -9.54 0.99 11.72
N LYS A 111 -9.58 -0.33 11.83
CA LYS A 111 -8.52 -1.11 12.50
C LYS A 111 -7.44 -1.58 11.53
N ASN A 112 -7.80 -1.76 10.27
CA ASN A 112 -7.03 -2.60 9.37
C ASN A 112 -6.53 -1.89 8.11
N LEU A 113 -6.99 -0.68 7.79
CA LEU A 113 -6.42 0.05 6.67
C LEU A 113 -4.94 0.41 6.92
N PRO A 114 -4.12 0.48 5.86
CA PRO A 114 -2.75 0.96 5.95
C PRO A 114 -2.70 2.47 6.21
N PHE A 115 -1.51 2.99 6.43
CA PHE A 115 -1.31 4.44 6.59
C PHE A 115 -1.76 5.21 5.34
N SER A 116 -1.53 4.69 4.14
CA SER A 116 -1.97 5.34 2.91
C SER A 116 -2.47 4.35 1.85
N ILE A 117 -3.33 4.87 0.96
CA ILE A 117 -3.77 4.22 -0.26
C ILE A 117 -3.33 5.10 -1.42
N LEU A 118 -2.56 4.55 -2.34
CA LEU A 118 -2.06 5.27 -3.50
C LEU A 118 -2.93 4.92 -4.71
N LEU A 119 -3.58 5.91 -5.33
CA LEU A 119 -4.20 5.72 -6.64
C LEU A 119 -3.12 5.83 -7.71
N SER A 120 -3.08 4.89 -8.62
CA SER A 120 -2.07 4.83 -9.67
C SER A 120 -2.64 4.38 -11.00
N GLU A 121 -2.12 4.93 -12.07
CA GLU A 121 -2.38 4.43 -13.42
C GLU A 121 -1.76 3.03 -13.57
N GLU A 122 -0.53 2.89 -13.08
CA GLU A 122 0.21 1.64 -13.22
C GLU A 122 1.09 1.38 -12.00
N VAL A 123 1.13 0.12 -11.59
CA VAL A 123 2.05 -0.41 -10.60
C VAL A 123 2.93 -1.45 -11.29
N ARG A 124 4.24 -1.24 -11.28
CA ARG A 124 5.24 -2.17 -11.84
C ARG A 124 6.15 -2.71 -10.76
N MET A 125 6.44 -4.00 -10.85
CA MET A 125 7.50 -4.65 -10.09
C MET A 125 8.59 -5.11 -11.04
N ALA A 126 9.82 -4.67 -10.82
CA ALA A 126 11.00 -5.19 -11.52
C ALA A 126 11.73 -6.20 -10.60
N SER A 127 11.89 -7.43 -11.08
CA SER A 127 12.61 -8.49 -10.35
C SER A 127 13.41 -9.34 -11.34
N TYR A 128 14.70 -9.52 -11.07
CA TYR A 128 15.61 -10.35 -11.87
C TYR A 128 15.60 -10.09 -13.40
N GLY A 129 15.40 -8.82 -13.78
CA GLY A 129 15.38 -8.41 -15.20
C GLY A 129 14.02 -8.51 -15.87
N GLU A 130 13.01 -9.02 -15.20
CA GLU A 130 11.62 -9.03 -15.65
C GLU A 130 10.84 -7.88 -15.03
N THR A 131 9.79 -7.45 -15.72
CA THR A 131 8.88 -6.40 -15.24
C THR A 131 7.46 -6.93 -15.30
N THR A 132 6.81 -6.94 -14.14
CA THR A 132 5.41 -7.36 -14.01
C THR A 132 4.53 -6.14 -13.72
N ILE A 133 3.40 -6.02 -14.43
CA ILE A 133 2.36 -5.03 -14.12
C ILE A 133 1.38 -5.69 -13.15
N MET A 134 1.09 -4.98 -12.07
CA MET A 134 0.25 -5.45 -10.98
C MET A 134 -1.02 -4.60 -10.86
N ASN A 135 -2.14 -5.25 -10.57
CA ASN A 135 -3.39 -4.54 -10.27
C ASN A 135 -3.37 -3.89 -8.88
N CYS A 136 -2.58 -4.46 -7.97
CA CYS A 136 -2.43 -3.97 -6.62
C CYS A 136 -1.07 -4.38 -6.05
N TYR A 137 -0.50 -3.50 -5.23
CA TYR A 137 0.69 -3.82 -4.43
C TYR A 137 0.48 -3.39 -2.99
N ALA A 138 0.77 -4.28 -2.05
CA ALA A 138 0.68 -4.00 -0.63
C ALA A 138 2.06 -3.99 0.03
N SER A 139 2.33 -2.98 0.85
CA SER A 139 3.53 -2.84 1.66
C SER A 139 3.17 -2.67 3.14
N SER A 140 4.17 -2.45 3.99
CA SER A 140 3.96 -2.22 5.43
C SER A 140 3.19 -0.92 5.74
N SER A 141 3.22 0.06 4.85
CA SER A 141 2.66 1.39 5.09
C SER A 141 1.58 1.82 4.10
N PHE A 142 1.51 1.19 2.93
CA PHE A 142 0.56 1.57 1.90
C PHE A 142 0.04 0.39 1.09
N ILE A 143 -1.09 0.64 0.45
CA ILE A 143 -1.60 -0.19 -0.66
C ILE A 143 -1.65 0.71 -1.89
N ALA A 144 -1.05 0.27 -3.01
CA ALA A 144 -1.17 0.93 -4.30
C ALA A 144 -2.21 0.21 -5.15
N LEU A 145 -3.21 0.95 -5.62
CA LEU A 145 -4.26 0.49 -6.52
C LEU A 145 -3.93 0.94 -7.94
N GLY A 146 -3.67 -0.01 -8.83
CA GLY A 146 -3.43 0.23 -10.26
C GLY A 146 -4.72 0.47 -11.05
N ASN A 147 -4.54 0.68 -12.35
CA ASN A 147 -5.61 0.83 -13.34
C ASN A 147 -6.46 2.12 -13.25
N VAL A 148 -6.05 3.11 -12.45
CA VAL A 148 -6.76 4.38 -12.37
C VAL A 148 -6.41 5.24 -13.59
N SER A 149 -7.20 5.11 -14.63
CA SER A 149 -7.05 5.82 -15.90
C SER A 149 -8.40 5.93 -16.63
N SER A 150 -8.42 6.55 -17.78
CA SER A 150 -9.63 6.61 -18.63
C SER A 150 -10.16 5.24 -19.05
N SER A 151 -9.36 4.16 -18.91
CA SER A 151 -9.80 2.79 -19.20
C SER A 151 -10.85 2.27 -18.22
N LEU A 152 -11.02 2.89 -17.04
CA LEU A 152 -12.06 2.51 -16.08
C LEU A 152 -13.46 2.56 -16.70
N LYS A 153 -13.71 3.50 -17.62
CA LYS A 153 -15.01 3.65 -18.32
C LYS A 153 -15.33 2.50 -19.27
N THR A 154 -14.32 1.83 -19.77
CA THR A 154 -14.47 0.75 -20.77
C THR A 154 -14.15 -0.61 -20.20
N MET A 155 -13.85 -0.68 -18.91
CA MET A 155 -13.55 -1.91 -18.19
C MET A 155 -14.74 -2.86 -18.24
N THR A 156 -14.47 -4.10 -18.61
CA THR A 156 -15.49 -5.15 -18.62
C THR A 156 -15.77 -5.66 -17.21
N ASP A 157 -16.93 -6.29 -17.01
CA ASP A 157 -17.27 -6.91 -15.73
C ASP A 157 -16.27 -7.98 -15.32
N GLU A 158 -15.73 -8.71 -16.28
CA GLU A 158 -14.72 -9.76 -16.05
C GLU A 158 -13.39 -9.17 -15.56
N GLU A 159 -12.91 -8.12 -16.21
CA GLU A 159 -11.71 -7.37 -15.77
C GLU A 159 -11.91 -6.78 -14.38
N PHE A 160 -13.08 -6.18 -14.11
CA PHE A 160 -13.42 -5.64 -12.81
C PHE A 160 -13.38 -6.70 -11.71
N VAL A 161 -13.99 -7.86 -11.95
CA VAL A 161 -14.01 -8.98 -10.98
C VAL A 161 -12.60 -9.47 -10.70
N LYS A 162 -11.76 -9.61 -11.74
CA LYS A 162 -10.36 -10.00 -11.60
C LYS A 162 -9.58 -9.00 -10.75
N ILE A 163 -9.65 -7.71 -11.09
CA ILE A 163 -8.92 -6.68 -10.35
C ILE A 163 -9.38 -6.63 -8.88
N ARG A 164 -10.70 -6.73 -8.64
CA ARG A 164 -11.24 -6.78 -7.29
C ARG A 164 -10.71 -7.99 -6.51
N ALA A 165 -10.58 -9.15 -7.16
CA ALA A 165 -9.99 -10.34 -6.55
C ALA A 165 -8.51 -10.10 -6.19
N ASP A 166 -7.71 -9.56 -7.12
CA ASP A 166 -6.28 -9.27 -6.91
C ASP A 166 -6.05 -8.25 -5.80
N VAL A 167 -6.88 -7.20 -5.74
CA VAL A 167 -6.82 -6.18 -4.67
C VAL A 167 -7.08 -6.81 -3.30
N ASN A 168 -8.12 -7.65 -3.20
CA ASN A 168 -8.46 -8.29 -1.94
C ASN A 168 -7.47 -9.39 -1.56
N ALA A 169 -6.93 -10.13 -2.51
CA ALA A 169 -5.85 -11.08 -2.28
C ALA A 169 -4.61 -10.36 -1.71
N SER A 170 -4.18 -9.26 -2.32
CA SER A 170 -3.08 -8.44 -1.82
C SER A 170 -3.36 -7.87 -0.43
N PHE A 171 -4.58 -7.40 -0.18
CA PHE A 171 -4.97 -6.89 1.13
C PHE A 171 -4.93 -7.97 2.21
N TRP A 172 -5.51 -9.15 1.96
CA TRP A 172 -5.58 -10.22 2.95
C TRP A 172 -4.25 -10.98 3.09
N ALA A 173 -3.74 -11.54 1.99
CA ALA A 173 -2.59 -12.41 2.05
C ALA A 173 -1.30 -11.62 2.33
N LYS A 174 -1.09 -10.51 1.62
CA LYS A 174 0.13 -9.73 1.79
C LYS A 174 0.07 -8.80 3.00
N TYR A 175 -0.89 -7.87 3.02
CA TYR A 175 -0.92 -6.84 4.05
C TYR A 175 -1.36 -7.38 5.42
N MET A 176 -2.49 -8.07 5.49
CA MET A 176 -3.05 -8.51 6.77
C MET A 176 -2.29 -9.69 7.38
N SER A 177 -1.92 -10.68 6.56
CA SER A 177 -1.24 -11.89 7.04
C SER A 177 0.27 -11.65 7.16
N GLU A 178 0.98 -11.43 6.04
CA GLU A 178 2.43 -11.38 6.06
C GLU A 178 2.98 -10.12 6.75
N VAL A 179 2.45 -8.94 6.40
CA VAL A 179 2.99 -7.68 6.90
C VAL A 179 2.55 -7.41 8.34
N ARG A 180 1.27 -7.56 8.64
CA ARG A 180 0.72 -7.29 9.97
C ARG A 180 0.68 -8.50 10.90
N GLY A 181 0.80 -9.72 10.36
CA GLY A 181 0.75 -10.95 11.15
C GLY A 181 -0.55 -11.12 11.95
N LEU A 182 -1.68 -10.59 11.43
CA LEU A 182 -2.96 -10.61 12.16
C LEU A 182 -3.60 -11.98 12.17
N PHE A 183 -3.25 -12.82 11.23
CA PHE A 183 -3.62 -14.23 11.21
C PHE A 183 -2.55 -15.03 10.46
N THR A 184 -2.46 -16.29 10.75
CA THR A 184 -1.70 -17.28 9.98
C THR A 184 -2.70 -18.21 9.31
N ILE A 185 -2.41 -18.62 8.08
CA ILE A 185 -3.18 -19.69 7.44
C ILE A 185 -2.88 -20.94 8.25
N SER A 186 -3.90 -21.62 8.75
CA SER A 186 -3.73 -22.78 9.61
C SER A 186 -3.13 -23.97 8.84
N ASP A 187 -2.35 -24.81 9.54
CA ASP A 187 -1.79 -26.02 8.96
C ASP A 187 -2.90 -26.93 8.39
N ALA A 188 -4.08 -26.95 8.99
CA ALA A 188 -5.23 -27.68 8.50
C ALA A 188 -5.70 -27.24 7.08
N PHE A 189 -5.44 -25.98 6.70
CA PHE A 189 -5.69 -25.52 5.32
C PHE A 189 -4.70 -26.17 4.34
N TYR A 190 -3.46 -26.26 4.74
CA TYR A 190 -2.41 -26.91 3.93
C TYR A 190 -2.61 -28.43 3.91
N GLU A 191 -2.96 -29.05 5.03
CA GLU A 191 -3.28 -30.48 5.11
C GLU A 191 -4.39 -30.89 4.16
N ALA A 192 -5.44 -30.05 4.02
CA ALA A 192 -6.52 -30.29 3.08
C ALA A 192 -6.06 -30.25 1.60
N SER A 193 -4.96 -29.59 1.31
CA SER A 193 -4.35 -29.48 -0.02
C SER A 193 -3.20 -30.47 -0.23
N GLU A 194 -2.76 -31.20 0.77
CA GLU A 194 -1.58 -32.10 0.70
C GLU A 194 -1.66 -33.15 -0.42
N GLU A 195 -2.87 -33.61 -0.75
CA GLU A 195 -3.05 -34.54 -1.88
C GLU A 195 -2.73 -33.87 -3.24
N VAL A 196 -2.85 -32.56 -3.31
CA VAL A 196 -2.60 -31.76 -4.51
C VAL A 196 -1.20 -31.14 -4.48
N GLU A 197 -0.73 -30.74 -3.30
CA GLU A 197 0.55 -30.08 -3.04
C GLU A 197 1.81 -30.90 -3.40
N PRO A 198 1.90 -32.25 -3.30
CA PRO A 198 3.11 -32.96 -3.69
C PRO A 198 3.53 -32.67 -5.14
N LYS A 199 2.59 -32.22 -5.97
CA LYS A 199 2.88 -31.79 -7.35
C LYS A 199 3.22 -30.31 -7.46
N LEU A 200 2.80 -29.49 -6.49
CA LEU A 200 3.03 -28.05 -6.45
C LEU A 200 4.32 -27.70 -5.69
N TYR A 201 4.67 -28.49 -4.67
CA TYR A 201 5.86 -28.29 -3.83
C TYR A 201 7.01 -29.23 -4.16
N ASP A 202 7.01 -29.92 -5.31
CA ASP A 202 8.24 -30.57 -5.77
C ASP A 202 9.33 -29.48 -5.87
N PRO A 203 10.39 -29.53 -5.03
CA PRO A 203 11.48 -28.55 -5.09
C PRO A 203 12.19 -28.51 -6.44
N ASN A 204 11.85 -29.41 -7.34
CA ASN A 204 12.28 -29.41 -8.71
C ASN A 204 11.22 -28.79 -9.67
N TRP A 205 10.05 -28.40 -9.19
CA TRP A 205 8.97 -27.88 -10.01
C TRP A 205 9.40 -26.72 -10.92
N TYR A 206 10.17 -25.78 -10.37
CA TYR A 206 10.74 -24.68 -11.19
C TYR A 206 11.76 -25.15 -12.25
N ARG A 207 12.23 -26.40 -12.18
CA ARG A 207 13.13 -27.03 -13.18
C ARG A 207 12.36 -27.76 -14.26
N PHE A 208 11.10 -28.09 -14.06
CA PHE A 208 10.23 -28.69 -15.07
C PHE A 208 9.68 -27.62 -16.03
N LYS A 209 10.57 -27.06 -16.82
CA LYS A 209 10.17 -26.35 -18.04
C LYS A 209 9.61 -27.35 -19.04
N GLY A 210 8.34 -27.68 -18.96
CA GLY A 210 7.74 -28.61 -19.90
C GLY A 210 6.37 -29.14 -19.51
N THR A 211 5.94 -28.95 -18.28
CA THR A 211 4.54 -29.19 -17.94
C THR A 211 3.76 -27.92 -18.24
N ASP A 212 2.83 -28.02 -19.18
CA ASP A 212 1.93 -26.91 -19.50
C ASP A 212 1.21 -26.48 -18.21
N PRO A 213 1.37 -25.23 -17.74
CA PRO A 213 0.63 -24.75 -16.56
C PRO A 213 -0.89 -24.85 -16.74
N ASN A 214 -1.37 -25.06 -17.99
CA ASN A 214 -2.77 -25.32 -18.27
C ASN A 214 -3.22 -26.76 -17.91
N ASP A 215 -2.30 -27.68 -17.66
CA ASP A 215 -2.65 -29.04 -17.22
C ASP A 215 -3.03 -29.12 -15.74
N ILE A 216 -2.77 -28.08 -14.96
CA ILE A 216 -3.15 -28.00 -13.56
C ILE A 216 -4.30 -27.01 -13.44
N ASP A 217 -5.52 -27.51 -13.34
CA ASP A 217 -6.71 -26.70 -13.09
C ASP A 217 -6.72 -26.27 -11.62
N PHE A 218 -5.93 -25.26 -11.28
CA PHE A 218 -5.81 -24.71 -9.93
C PHE A 218 -7.15 -24.24 -9.38
N TYR A 219 -8.06 -23.77 -10.23
CA TYR A 219 -9.38 -23.29 -9.83
C TYR A 219 -10.30 -24.45 -9.42
N LYS A 220 -10.19 -25.62 -10.07
CA LYS A 220 -10.96 -26.82 -9.70
C LYS A 220 -10.42 -27.50 -8.44
N SER A 221 -9.12 -27.37 -8.16
CA SER A 221 -8.51 -27.93 -6.96
C SER A 221 -8.78 -27.10 -5.69
N GLY A 222 -9.35 -25.89 -5.83
CA GLY A 222 -9.59 -24.99 -4.69
C GLY A 222 -8.32 -24.33 -4.14
N VAL A 223 -7.18 -24.53 -4.77
CA VAL A 223 -5.92 -23.92 -4.36
C VAL A 223 -5.93 -22.44 -4.77
N ILE A 224 -5.86 -21.55 -3.81
CA ILE A 224 -5.59 -20.14 -4.06
C ILE A 224 -4.13 -20.02 -4.41
N THR A 225 -3.81 -20.03 -5.70
CA THR A 225 -2.44 -19.82 -6.13
C THR A 225 -2.06 -18.36 -5.90
N TYR A 226 -1.06 -18.15 -5.10
CA TYR A 226 -0.28 -16.95 -5.10
C TYR A 226 0.52 -16.96 -6.41
N SER A 227 0.15 -16.15 -7.39
CA SER A 227 1.05 -15.90 -8.50
C SER A 227 2.15 -14.97 -7.96
N GLU A 228 3.26 -15.53 -7.51
CA GLU A 228 4.52 -14.82 -7.49
C GLU A 228 4.91 -14.59 -8.96
N ASN A 229 4.34 -13.56 -9.57
CA ASN A 229 4.81 -13.00 -10.83
C ASN A 229 5.42 -11.64 -10.53
#